data_ff31666f148178dac0deeed80499aa07
#
_entry.id   ff31666f148178dac0deeed80499aa07
#
_cell.length_a   1.000
_cell.length_b   1.000
_cell.length_c   1.000
_cell.angle_alpha   90.00
_cell.angle_beta   90.00
_cell.angle_gamma   90.00
#
_symmetry.space_group_name_H-M   'P 1'
#
loop_
_entity.id
_entity.type
_entity.pdbx_description
1 polymer ?
#
loop_
_entity_poly.entity_id
_entity_poly.type
_entity_poly.pdbx_seq_one_letter_code
_entity_poly.pdbx_strand_id
1 'polypeptide(L)'
;MKGFGRADVFYDGVELNETWEKDWEPLDADERLTPVMLILVLDLYFRLTPATMVKETPEVQELARLIMIGSDVVVEVLDVFQHCDPYLNRRDVTLSQLLVPCQSVWQRYGNGDTEALADFAEQLKAYYL
;
A
#
# COMPACT_ATOMS: atom_id res chain seq x y z
N MET A 1 -19.95 14.31 3.37
CA MET A 1 -19.45 13.79 3.32
C MET A 1 -18.90 13.42 3.37
N LYS A 2 -18.53 13.55 3.11
CA LYS A 2 -17.70 13.23 3.01
C LYS A 2 -17.12 13.11 2.11
N GLY A 3 -16.70 13.72 1.63
CA GLY A 3 -15.64 13.70 0.87
C GLY A 3 -15.62 12.76 -0.09
N PHE A 4 -15.78 12.36 -0.42
CA PHE A 4 -15.88 11.46 -1.15
C PHE A 4 -16.80 10.67 -0.85
N GLY A 5 -17.30 10.63 -1.10
CA GLY A 5 -18.13 9.97 -0.84
C GLY A 5 -18.55 9.24 -0.04
N ARG A 6 -19.03 9.42 0.39
CA ARG A 6 -19.29 8.76 1.05
C ARG A 6 -20.13 8.35 1.10
N ALA A 7 -20.54 8.31 0.73
CA ALA A 7 -20.99 7.76 0.91
C ALA A 7 -21.41 6.98 0.89
N ASP A 8 -21.55 7.02 0.75
CA ASP A 8 -21.69 6.21 0.85
C ASP A 8 -21.65 5.29 1.20
N VAL A 9 -21.55 5.23 1.39
CA VAL A 9 -21.24 4.33 1.74
C VAL A 9 -21.63 3.55 2.53
N PHE A 10 -21.81 2.99 3.01
CA PHE A 10 -21.83 2.35 3.73
C PHE A 10 -22.17 1.37 4.10
N TYR A 11 -22.10 0.61 4.29
CA TYR A 11 -22.09 -0.14 4.78
C TYR A 11 -21.56 -1.24 5.07
N ASP A 12 -21.45 -1.73 5.07
CA ASP A 12 -20.84 -2.80 5.63
C ASP A 12 -19.69 -3.30 4.85
N GLY A 13 -18.48 -3.40 5.35
CA GLY A 13 -17.28 -3.71 4.62
C GLY A 13 -16.91 -2.65 3.62
N VAL A 14 -17.72 -1.68 3.59
CA VAL A 14 -17.53 -0.61 2.65
C VAL A 14 -16.34 0.23 3.00
N GLU A 15 -15.96 0.21 4.25
CA GLU A 15 -14.82 0.98 4.71
C GLU A 15 -13.55 0.63 3.95
N LEU A 16 -13.49 -0.54 3.37
CA LEU A 16 -12.34 -0.92 2.57
C LEU A 16 -12.13 0.01 1.37
N ASN A 17 -13.21 0.60 0.90
CA ASN A 17 -13.17 1.48 -0.27
C ASN A 17 -13.06 2.95 0.10
N GLU A 18 -12.85 3.25 1.38
CA GLU A 18 -12.76 4.64 1.82
C GLU A 18 -11.33 5.10 1.94
N THR A 19 -11.10 6.32 1.53
CA THR A 19 -9.86 7.02 1.86
C THR A 19 -10.20 8.28 2.61
N TRP A 20 -9.29 8.70 3.46
CA TRP A 20 -9.40 9.94 4.21
C TRP A 20 -8.49 10.97 3.58
N GLU A 21 -8.74 12.24 3.87
CA GLU A 21 -7.93 13.31 3.33
C GLU A 21 -6.45 13.11 3.60
N LYS A 22 -6.11 12.68 4.80
CA LYS A 22 -4.70 12.51 5.15
C LYS A 22 -4.06 11.31 4.48
N ASP A 23 -4.83 10.41 3.85
CA ASP A 23 -4.25 9.32 3.07
C ASP A 23 -3.54 9.84 1.82
N TRP A 24 -3.84 11.08 1.40
CA TRP A 24 -3.24 11.71 0.24
C TRP A 24 -2.13 12.69 0.61
N GLU A 25 -1.81 12.81 1.90
CA GLU A 25 -0.76 13.72 2.37
C GLU A 25 0.55 12.97 2.54
N PRO A 26 1.69 13.65 2.36
CA PRO A 26 2.98 13.00 2.57
C PRO A 26 3.13 12.43 3.98
N LEU A 27 3.84 11.33 4.08
CA LEU A 27 4.15 10.73 5.37
C LEU A 27 5.17 11.58 6.13
N ASP A 28 5.04 11.63 7.46
CA ASP A 28 6.07 12.25 8.28
C ASP A 28 7.40 11.53 8.14
N ALA A 29 7.35 10.21 8.00
CA ALA A 29 8.56 9.40 7.91
C ALA A 29 9.27 9.57 6.57
N ASP A 30 8.54 9.87 5.49
CA ASP A 30 9.12 10.00 4.16
C ASP A 30 8.17 10.80 3.28
N GLU A 31 8.51 12.05 3.00
CA GLU A 31 7.62 12.95 2.24
C GLU A 31 7.46 12.55 0.77
N ARG A 32 8.23 11.60 0.28
CA ARG A 32 8.05 11.10 -1.08
C ARG A 32 6.83 10.18 -1.19
N LEU A 33 6.32 9.71 -0.06
CA LEU A 33 5.27 8.70 0.01
C LEU A 33 4.04 9.25 0.69
N THR A 34 2.88 8.70 0.29
CA THR A 34 1.61 8.96 0.97
C THR A 34 1.03 7.60 1.37
N PRO A 35 0.08 7.58 2.33
CA PRO A 35 -0.60 6.33 2.65
C PRO A 35 -1.24 5.66 1.43
N VAL A 36 -1.79 6.45 0.49
CA VAL A 36 -2.36 5.88 -0.74
C VAL A 36 -1.31 5.10 -1.52
N MET A 37 -0.09 5.63 -1.63
CA MET A 37 0.99 4.89 -2.30
C MET A 37 1.30 3.58 -1.58
N LEU A 38 1.28 3.58 -0.24
CA LEU A 38 1.50 2.36 0.52
C LEU A 38 0.39 1.34 0.26
N ILE A 39 -0.86 1.80 0.12
CA ILE A 39 -1.97 0.91 -0.21
C ILE A 39 -1.73 0.25 -1.58
N LEU A 40 -1.25 1.01 -2.55
CA LEU A 40 -0.96 0.48 -3.88
C LEU A 40 0.19 -0.54 -3.83
N VAL A 41 1.20 -0.29 -3.00
CA VAL A 41 2.28 -1.25 -2.84
C VAL A 41 1.80 -2.49 -2.10
N LEU A 42 0.89 -2.34 -1.14
CA LEU A 42 0.33 -3.50 -0.45
C LEU A 42 -0.44 -4.40 -1.40
N ASP A 43 -1.24 -3.82 -2.31
CA ASP A 43 -1.90 -4.61 -3.34
C ASP A 43 -0.88 -5.38 -4.17
N LEU A 44 0.20 -4.71 -4.56
CA LEU A 44 1.26 -5.37 -5.32
C LEU A 44 1.91 -6.49 -4.50
N TYR A 45 2.08 -6.26 -3.19
CA TYR A 45 2.67 -7.24 -2.30
C TYR A 45 1.96 -8.59 -2.39
N PHE A 46 0.62 -8.56 -2.44
CA PHE A 46 -0.16 -9.80 -2.48
C PHE A 46 -0.13 -10.48 -3.85
N ARG A 47 0.42 -9.83 -4.87
CA ARG A 47 0.56 -10.41 -6.20
C ARG A 47 1.96 -10.92 -6.49
N LEU A 48 2.89 -10.68 -5.59
CA LEU A 48 4.28 -11.08 -5.75
C LEU A 48 4.67 -12.11 -4.71
N THR A 49 5.80 -12.77 -4.95
CA THR A 49 6.45 -13.60 -3.93
C THR A 49 7.68 -12.85 -3.42
N PRO A 50 8.23 -13.22 -2.25
CA PRO A 50 9.44 -12.55 -1.79
C PRO A 50 10.57 -12.53 -2.82
N ALA A 51 10.69 -13.58 -3.62
CA ALA A 51 11.75 -13.66 -4.63
C ALA A 51 11.54 -12.65 -5.76
N THR A 52 10.31 -12.19 -6.00
CA THR A 52 10.01 -11.23 -7.06
C THR A 52 9.85 -9.80 -6.55
N MET A 53 10.07 -9.58 -5.27
CA MET A 53 10.01 -8.23 -4.69
C MET A 53 11.37 -7.54 -4.87
N VAL A 54 11.75 -7.36 -6.14
CA VAL A 54 13.03 -6.76 -6.51
C VAL A 54 12.78 -5.71 -7.58
N LYS A 55 13.73 -4.80 -7.74
CA LYS A 55 13.53 -3.64 -8.61
C LYS A 55 13.49 -4.00 -10.09
N GLU A 56 13.97 -5.19 -10.48
CA GLU A 56 13.94 -5.65 -11.86
C GLU A 56 12.58 -6.20 -12.28
N THR A 57 11.69 -6.46 -11.34
CA THR A 57 10.38 -7.03 -11.63
C THR A 57 9.53 -6.00 -12.38
N PRO A 58 8.93 -6.37 -13.52
CA PRO A 58 8.16 -5.41 -14.32
C PRO A 58 7.03 -4.74 -13.56
N GLU A 59 6.31 -5.48 -12.72
CA GLU A 59 5.20 -4.91 -11.95
C GLU A 59 5.69 -3.85 -10.95
N VAL A 60 6.87 -4.07 -10.37
CA VAL A 60 7.48 -3.09 -9.48
C VAL A 60 7.82 -1.83 -10.26
N GLN A 61 8.41 -1.99 -11.44
CA GLN A 61 8.79 -0.85 -12.26
C GLN A 61 7.57 -0.07 -12.76
N GLU A 62 6.51 -0.77 -13.13
CA GLU A 62 5.28 -0.12 -13.58
C GLU A 62 4.66 0.73 -12.50
N LEU A 63 4.55 0.17 -11.29
CA LEU A 63 3.97 0.92 -10.19
C LEU A 63 4.84 2.12 -9.84
N ALA A 64 6.16 1.93 -9.81
CA ALA A 64 7.09 3.02 -9.51
C ALA A 64 6.91 4.17 -10.49
N ARG A 65 6.77 3.87 -11.78
CA ARG A 65 6.55 4.91 -12.78
C ARG A 65 5.23 5.61 -12.57
N LEU A 66 4.18 4.85 -12.28
CA LEU A 66 2.84 5.42 -12.12
C LEU A 66 2.80 6.44 -10.98
N ILE A 67 3.38 6.08 -9.83
CA ILE A 67 3.32 6.94 -8.64
C ILE A 67 4.56 7.82 -8.52
N MET A 68 5.44 7.79 -9.53
CA MET A 68 6.56 8.72 -9.68
C MET A 68 7.57 8.64 -8.54
N ILE A 69 7.90 7.43 -8.13
CA ILE A 69 8.97 7.19 -7.15
C ILE A 69 9.96 6.19 -7.75
N GLY A 70 11.10 6.03 -7.10
CA GLY A 70 12.09 5.06 -7.56
C GLY A 70 11.63 3.63 -7.29
N SER A 71 12.01 2.70 -8.17
CA SER A 71 11.69 1.30 -7.94
C SER A 71 12.37 0.77 -6.69
N ASP A 72 13.51 1.34 -6.30
CA ASP A 72 14.17 0.98 -5.05
C ASP A 72 13.30 1.35 -3.84
N VAL A 73 12.54 2.44 -3.93
CA VAL A 73 11.63 2.85 -2.86
C VAL A 73 10.46 1.86 -2.77
N VAL A 74 9.92 1.42 -3.91
CA VAL A 74 8.86 0.41 -3.91
C VAL A 74 9.37 -0.87 -3.25
N VAL A 75 10.59 -1.30 -3.58
CA VAL A 75 11.19 -2.51 -3.00
C VAL A 75 11.37 -2.34 -1.49
N GLU A 76 11.78 -1.16 -1.04
CA GLU A 76 11.91 -0.91 0.40
C GLU A 76 10.56 -1.09 1.11
N VAL A 77 9.49 -0.55 0.54
CA VAL A 77 8.15 -0.68 1.12
C VAL A 77 7.71 -2.14 1.13
N LEU A 78 7.97 -2.87 0.04
CA LEU A 78 7.65 -4.30 -0.01
C LEU A 78 8.39 -5.07 1.08
N ASP A 79 9.66 -4.74 1.32
CA ASP A 79 10.43 -5.39 2.38
C ASP A 79 9.83 -5.10 3.75
N VAL A 80 9.42 -3.87 4.00
CA VAL A 80 8.78 -3.52 5.27
C VAL A 80 7.47 -4.29 5.45
N PHE A 81 6.68 -4.44 4.39
CA PHE A 81 5.46 -5.24 4.47
C PHE A 81 5.76 -6.70 4.80
N GLN A 82 6.90 -7.24 4.35
CA GLN A 82 7.28 -8.59 4.77
C GLN A 82 7.42 -8.69 6.28
N HIS A 83 7.89 -7.63 6.93
CA HIS A 83 7.99 -7.59 8.40
C HIS A 83 6.62 -7.46 9.07
N CYS A 84 5.62 -6.96 8.34
CA CYS A 84 4.26 -6.85 8.86
C CYS A 84 3.48 -8.16 8.69
N ASP A 85 3.91 -9.02 7.78
CA ASP A 85 3.16 -10.21 7.38
C ASP A 85 3.39 -11.35 8.37
N PRO A 86 2.36 -11.76 9.13
CA PRO A 86 2.55 -12.81 10.13
C PRO A 86 2.85 -14.17 9.51
N TYR A 87 2.48 -14.40 8.25
CA TYR A 87 2.70 -15.68 7.61
C TYR A 87 4.16 -15.91 7.23
N LEU A 88 4.92 -14.84 7.00
CA LEU A 88 6.35 -14.97 6.73
C LEU A 88 7.16 -15.20 7.98
N ASN A 89 6.65 -14.73 9.11
CA ASN A 89 7.28 -14.94 10.40
C ASN A 89 8.77 -14.53 10.38
N ARG A 90 9.08 -13.39 9.79
CA ARG A 90 10.45 -12.90 9.73
C ARG A 90 10.95 -12.56 11.13
N ARG A 91 12.16 -13.02 11.45
CA ARG A 91 12.72 -12.83 12.76
C ARG A 91 13.73 -11.70 12.84
N ASP A 92 14.21 -11.25 11.69
CA ASP A 92 15.10 -10.10 11.66
C ASP A 92 14.32 -8.83 11.95
N VAL A 93 15.02 -7.80 12.41
CA VAL A 93 14.41 -6.53 12.80
C VAL A 93 14.66 -5.52 11.69
N THR A 94 13.65 -4.72 11.40
CA THR A 94 13.84 -3.60 10.48
C THR A 94 13.96 -2.30 11.30
N LEU A 95 14.88 -1.44 10.85
CA LEU A 95 15.04 -0.10 11.42
C LEU A 95 14.39 0.96 10.54
N SER A 96 13.63 0.54 9.53
CA SER A 96 13.00 1.48 8.61
C SER A 96 11.97 2.35 9.33
N GLN A 97 12.00 3.64 9.05
CA GLN A 97 11.01 4.58 9.56
C GLN A 97 9.63 4.33 8.95
N LEU A 98 9.56 3.51 7.90
CA LEU A 98 8.30 3.19 7.25
C LEU A 98 7.53 2.08 7.97
N LEU A 99 8.12 1.46 9.00
CA LEU A 99 7.45 0.35 9.67
C LEU A 99 6.09 0.76 10.24
N VAL A 100 6.03 1.89 10.96
CA VAL A 100 4.78 2.32 11.59
C VAL A 100 3.71 2.64 10.56
N PRO A 101 3.97 3.46 9.52
CA PRO A 101 2.93 3.70 8.53
C PRO A 101 2.55 2.43 7.75
N CYS A 102 3.50 1.53 7.49
CA CYS A 102 3.16 0.28 6.82
C CYS A 102 2.31 -0.62 7.71
N GLN A 103 2.59 -0.67 9.01
CA GLN A 103 1.75 -1.41 9.94
C GLN A 103 0.33 -0.87 9.97
N SER A 104 0.19 0.46 9.92
CA SER A 104 -1.13 1.08 9.89
C SER A 104 -1.92 0.66 8.65
N VAL A 105 -1.28 0.68 7.49
CA VAL A 105 -1.92 0.25 6.25
C VAL A 105 -2.23 -1.24 6.29
N TRP A 106 -1.31 -2.05 6.82
CA TRP A 106 -1.55 -3.48 6.95
C TRP A 106 -2.77 -3.76 7.81
N GLN A 107 -2.92 -3.06 8.93
CA GLN A 107 -4.06 -3.25 9.82
C GLN A 107 -5.38 -2.92 9.14
N ARG A 108 -5.36 -1.93 8.25
CA ARG A 108 -6.59 -1.51 7.56
C ARG A 108 -6.94 -2.47 6.42
N TYR A 109 -5.97 -3.00 5.70
CA TYR A 109 -6.23 -3.71 4.45
C TYR A 109 -5.55 -5.08 4.33
N GLY A 110 -4.56 -5.36 5.16
CA GLY A 110 -3.73 -6.55 4.96
C GLY A 110 -4.36 -7.85 5.39
N ASN A 111 -5.40 -7.78 6.21
CA ASN A 111 -6.05 -8.98 6.76
C ASN A 111 -7.39 -9.26 6.11
N GLY A 112 -7.74 -8.53 5.07
CA GLY A 112 -9.04 -8.65 4.44
C GLY A 112 -8.97 -9.39 3.10
N ASP A 113 -9.97 -9.11 2.28
CA ASP A 113 -10.13 -9.72 0.98
C ASP A 113 -9.16 -9.09 -0.02
N THR A 114 -8.22 -9.88 -0.53
CA THR A 114 -7.22 -9.36 -1.47
C THR A 114 -7.83 -8.95 -2.81
N GLU A 115 -8.95 -9.56 -3.21
CA GLU A 115 -9.63 -9.15 -4.43
C GLU A 115 -10.28 -7.78 -4.27
N ALA A 116 -10.89 -7.54 -3.12
CA ALA A 116 -11.46 -6.23 -2.84
C ALA A 116 -10.37 -5.16 -2.79
N LEU A 117 -9.22 -5.51 -2.23
CA LEU A 117 -8.08 -4.59 -2.22
C LEU A 117 -7.60 -4.31 -3.65
N ALA A 118 -7.56 -5.32 -4.51
CA ALA A 118 -7.15 -5.14 -5.90
C ALA A 118 -8.09 -4.20 -6.63
N ASP A 119 -9.40 -4.35 -6.43
CA ASP A 119 -10.38 -3.47 -7.06
C ASP A 119 -10.22 -2.03 -6.56
N PHE A 120 -10.01 -1.87 -5.26
CA PHE A 120 -9.79 -0.56 -4.67
C PHE A 120 -8.52 0.08 -5.22
N ALA A 121 -7.45 -0.71 -5.34
CA ALA A 121 -6.18 -0.22 -5.87
C ALA A 121 -6.36 0.28 -7.31
N GLU A 122 -7.15 -0.42 -8.13
CA GLU A 122 -7.40 0.05 -9.50
C GLU A 122 -8.09 1.40 -9.50
N GLN A 123 -9.03 1.61 -8.59
CA GLN A 123 -9.69 2.90 -8.46
C GLN A 123 -8.71 3.99 -8.05
N LEU A 124 -7.81 3.69 -7.12
CA LEU A 124 -6.82 4.66 -6.67
C LEU A 124 -5.82 5.01 -7.76
N LYS A 125 -5.45 4.02 -8.57
CA LYS A 125 -4.49 4.25 -9.66
C LYS A 125 -5.00 5.28 -10.66
N ALA A 126 -6.31 5.38 -10.82
CA ALA A 126 -6.89 6.33 -11.76
C ALA A 126 -6.52 7.78 -11.43
N TYR A 127 -6.22 8.06 -10.16
CA TYR A 127 -5.81 9.41 -9.76
C TYR A 127 -4.39 9.76 -10.19
N TYR A 128 -3.61 8.78 -10.63
CA TYR A 128 -2.23 9.00 -11.07
C TYR A 128 -2.11 9.02 -12.59
N LEU A 129 -3.19 8.78 -13.31
CA LEU A 129 -3.18 8.77 -14.78
C LEU A 129 -3.44 10.19 -15.39
#